data_9f66c66f45a23f3d4ea099ecb3e3805d
#
_entry.id   9f66c66f45a23f3d4ea099ecb3e3805d
#
_cell.length_a   1.000
_cell.length_b   1.000
_cell.length_c   1.000
_cell.angle_alpha   90.00
_cell.angle_beta   90.00
_cell.angle_gamma   90.00
#
_symmetry.space_group_name_H-M   'P 1'
#
loop_
_entity.id
_entity.type
_entity.pdbx_description
1 polymer ?
#
loop_
_entity_poly.entity_id
_entity_poly.type
_entity_poly.pdbx_seq_one_letter_code
_entity_poly.pdbx_strand_id
1 'polypeptide(L)'
;MLFRSIRLLKKHDVTAVHCPSSNMKLACGGTLSLPAYTAEGVDVRIGTDGAASSGNGLNILAEARTAALVQRHDHWDATLLPAKDVFQMVTKDSKDWVAWDLDDIRMFPRGRSNNRHLANLVFNGARCLDMWVDGNPVRVDGTTNTVDEKLAFEELDLSVASYYDGIE
;
A
#
# COMPACT_ATOMS: atom_id res chain seq x y z
N MET A 1 -22.26 -15.31 10.13
CA MET A 1 -22.63 -14.23 9.19
C MET A 1 -21.51 -13.95 8.19
N LEU A 2 -20.25 -13.78 8.62
CA LEU A 2 -19.09 -13.46 7.80
C LEU A 2 -18.90 -14.39 6.56
N PHE A 3 -18.86 -15.70 6.74
CA PHE A 3 -18.65 -16.63 5.63
C PHE A 3 -19.71 -16.58 4.53
N ARG A 4 -20.98 -16.29 4.87
CA ARG A 4 -22.03 -16.13 3.85
C ARG A 4 -21.75 -14.92 2.97
N SER A 5 -21.31 -13.82 3.54
CA SER A 5 -20.97 -12.60 2.79
C SER A 5 -19.76 -12.82 1.89
N ILE A 6 -18.70 -13.50 2.38
CA ILE A 6 -17.50 -13.81 1.59
C ILE A 6 -17.85 -14.68 0.38
N ARG A 7 -18.71 -15.71 0.55
CA ARG A 7 -19.18 -16.57 -0.56
C ARG A 7 -19.99 -15.79 -1.60
N LEU A 8 -20.74 -14.77 -1.19
CA LEU A 8 -21.42 -13.89 -2.16
C LEU A 8 -20.43 -13.08 -2.97
N LEU A 9 -19.39 -12.53 -2.37
CA LEU A 9 -18.32 -11.85 -3.10
C LEU A 9 -17.70 -12.77 -4.14
N LYS A 10 -17.37 -14.02 -3.75
CA LYS A 10 -16.83 -15.01 -4.69
C LYS A 10 -17.80 -15.36 -5.81
N LYS A 11 -19.08 -15.58 -5.48
CA LYS A 11 -20.11 -15.91 -6.45
C LYS A 11 -20.26 -14.82 -7.54
N HIS A 12 -20.05 -13.56 -7.18
CA HIS A 12 -20.18 -12.42 -8.08
C HIS A 12 -18.85 -11.92 -8.63
N ASP A 13 -17.78 -12.69 -8.45
CA ASP A 13 -16.41 -12.37 -8.90
C ASP A 13 -15.94 -10.96 -8.46
N VAL A 14 -16.26 -10.61 -7.22
CA VAL A 14 -15.89 -9.31 -6.63
C VAL A 14 -14.51 -9.39 -6.03
N THR A 15 -13.64 -8.45 -6.40
CA THR A 15 -12.36 -8.23 -5.72
C THR A 15 -12.59 -7.38 -4.46
N ALA A 16 -12.07 -7.85 -3.32
CA ALA A 16 -12.08 -7.08 -2.09
C ALA A 16 -10.80 -6.23 -1.98
N VAL A 17 -10.93 -4.99 -1.53
CA VAL A 17 -9.78 -4.12 -1.26
C VAL A 17 -9.64 -3.93 0.25
N HIS A 18 -8.49 -4.34 0.79
CA HIS A 18 -8.15 -4.20 2.20
C HIS A 18 -7.36 -2.92 2.42
N CYS A 19 -7.89 -2.01 3.23
CA CYS A 19 -7.28 -0.73 3.60
C CYS A 19 -7.00 -0.73 5.11
N PRO A 20 -5.96 -1.43 5.59
CA PRO A 20 -5.79 -1.70 7.01
C PRO A 20 -5.58 -0.43 7.84
N SER A 21 -4.80 0.54 7.39
CA SER A 21 -4.56 1.77 8.13
C SER A 21 -5.85 2.58 8.32
N SER A 22 -6.67 2.70 7.27
CA SER A 22 -7.97 3.36 7.34
C SER A 22 -8.90 2.66 8.34
N ASN A 23 -9.01 1.33 8.26
CA ASN A 23 -9.85 0.55 9.16
C ASN A 23 -9.45 0.71 10.63
N MET A 24 -8.15 0.70 10.92
CA MET A 24 -7.63 0.90 12.27
C MET A 24 -7.82 2.34 12.76
N LYS A 25 -7.56 3.33 11.90
CA LYS A 25 -7.75 4.74 12.22
C LYS A 25 -9.20 5.07 12.60
N LEU A 26 -10.14 4.50 11.86
CA LEU A 26 -11.57 4.71 12.09
C LEU A 26 -12.18 3.76 13.13
N ALA A 27 -11.41 2.83 13.66
CA ALA A 27 -11.87 1.80 14.60
C ALA A 27 -13.12 1.05 14.09
N CYS A 28 -13.13 0.69 12.81
CA CYS A 28 -14.29 0.06 12.14
C CYS A 28 -14.59 -1.38 12.61
N GLY A 29 -14.02 -1.82 13.73
CA GLY A 29 -14.11 -3.18 14.24
C GLY A 29 -12.87 -4.01 13.86
N GLY A 30 -13.05 -5.33 13.68
CA GLY A 30 -11.94 -6.20 13.27
C GLY A 30 -11.47 -5.93 11.84
N THR A 31 -10.21 -6.25 11.57
CA THR A 31 -9.67 -6.18 10.21
C THR A 31 -10.25 -7.27 9.31
N LEU A 32 -10.16 -7.08 8.00
CA LEU A 32 -10.51 -8.12 7.03
C LEU A 32 -9.70 -9.39 7.33
N SER A 33 -10.37 -10.52 7.57
CA SER A 33 -9.69 -11.80 7.80
C SER A 33 -9.19 -12.40 6.48
N LEU A 34 -7.95 -12.12 6.09
CA LEU A 34 -7.38 -12.61 4.85
C LEU A 34 -7.47 -14.15 4.70
N PRO A 35 -7.19 -14.96 5.74
CA PRO A 35 -7.36 -16.41 5.63
C PRO A 35 -8.78 -16.84 5.24
N ALA A 36 -9.81 -16.19 5.77
CA ALA A 36 -11.19 -16.51 5.45
C ALA A 36 -11.54 -16.15 3.97
N TYR A 37 -11.05 -15.03 3.46
CA TYR A 37 -11.24 -14.63 2.06
C TYR A 37 -10.50 -15.57 1.11
N THR A 38 -9.25 -15.91 1.43
CA THR A 38 -8.43 -16.84 0.65
C THR A 38 -9.04 -18.23 0.61
N ALA A 39 -9.55 -18.74 1.73
CA ALA A 39 -10.21 -20.06 1.80
C ALA A 39 -11.45 -20.15 0.90
N GLU A 40 -12.20 -19.08 0.73
CA GLU A 40 -13.35 -18.99 -0.18
C GLU A 40 -12.96 -18.58 -1.61
N GLY A 41 -11.66 -18.35 -1.89
CA GLY A 41 -11.12 -18.01 -3.20
C GLY A 41 -11.48 -16.61 -3.69
N VAL A 42 -11.74 -15.67 -2.80
CA VAL A 42 -11.94 -14.26 -3.14
C VAL A 42 -10.60 -13.59 -3.41
N ASP A 43 -10.48 -12.86 -4.52
CA ASP A 43 -9.30 -12.03 -4.78
C ASP A 43 -9.29 -10.85 -3.81
N VAL A 44 -8.15 -10.64 -3.14
CA VAL A 44 -7.96 -9.53 -2.20
C VAL A 44 -6.79 -8.67 -2.65
N ARG A 45 -7.00 -7.38 -2.70
CA ARG A 45 -5.99 -6.35 -3.01
C ARG A 45 -5.76 -5.47 -1.80
N ILE A 46 -4.66 -4.73 -1.81
CA ILE A 46 -4.37 -3.71 -0.80
C ILE A 46 -4.67 -2.33 -1.40
N GLY A 47 -5.25 -1.44 -0.60
CA GLY A 47 -5.51 -0.06 -0.97
C GLY A 47 -5.16 0.90 0.16
N THR A 48 -4.90 2.16 -0.18
CA THR A 48 -4.54 3.22 0.77
C THR A 48 -5.74 3.95 1.34
N ASP A 49 -6.93 3.78 0.73
CA ASP A 49 -8.08 4.67 0.93
C ASP A 49 -7.76 6.14 0.53
N GLY A 50 -8.69 7.05 0.73
CA GLY A 50 -8.55 8.45 0.37
C GLY A 50 -7.60 9.22 1.30
N ALA A 51 -6.60 9.90 0.73
CA ALA A 51 -5.65 10.70 1.50
C ALA A 51 -6.30 11.85 2.26
N ALA A 52 -7.39 12.42 1.71
CA ALA A 52 -8.12 13.53 2.31
C ALA A 52 -9.14 13.12 3.40
N SER A 53 -9.35 11.83 3.63
CA SER A 53 -10.35 11.33 4.60
C SER A 53 -9.73 10.37 5.61
N SER A 54 -9.88 9.08 5.40
CA SER A 54 -9.46 8.03 6.33
C SER A 54 -8.04 7.53 6.12
N GLY A 55 -7.47 7.69 4.92
CA GLY A 55 -6.05 7.47 4.65
C GLY A 55 -5.21 8.66 5.11
N ASN A 56 -3.93 8.43 5.46
CA ASN A 56 -2.99 9.50 5.78
C ASN A 56 -2.01 9.78 4.64
N GLY A 57 -2.09 9.04 3.56
CA GLY A 57 -1.19 9.16 2.43
C GLY A 57 -1.44 8.07 1.39
N LEU A 58 -0.75 8.15 0.27
CA LEU A 58 -0.90 7.22 -0.86
C LEU A 58 0.26 6.22 -0.95
N ASN A 59 0.95 5.94 0.16
CA ASN A 59 2.06 5.01 0.20
C ASN A 59 1.57 3.56 0.29
N ILE A 60 1.43 2.92 -0.87
CA ILE A 60 0.93 1.53 -0.96
C ILE A 60 1.86 0.50 -0.31
N LEU A 61 3.18 0.75 -0.24
CA LEU A 61 4.10 -0.14 0.46
C LEU A 61 3.92 -0.06 1.99
N ALA A 62 3.60 1.11 2.52
CA ALA A 62 3.26 1.25 3.93
C ALA A 62 1.98 0.47 4.27
N GLU A 63 0.97 0.51 3.41
CA GLU A 63 -0.25 -0.30 3.55
C GLU A 63 0.04 -1.80 3.45
N ALA A 64 0.88 -2.21 2.52
CA ALA A 64 1.32 -3.60 2.38
C ALA A 64 1.99 -4.11 3.67
N ARG A 65 2.90 -3.30 4.24
CA ARG A 65 3.51 -3.59 5.54
C ARG A 65 2.46 -3.72 6.64
N THR A 66 1.57 -2.75 6.75
CA THR A 66 0.51 -2.72 7.77
C THR A 66 -0.40 -3.94 7.64
N ALA A 67 -0.82 -4.30 6.42
CA ALA A 67 -1.60 -5.50 6.16
C ALA A 67 -0.89 -6.77 6.64
N ALA A 68 0.41 -6.93 6.32
CA ALA A 68 1.17 -8.09 6.76
C ALA A 68 1.26 -8.19 8.29
N LEU A 69 1.50 -7.06 8.97
CA LEU A 69 1.65 -7.04 10.42
C LEU A 69 0.34 -7.28 11.15
N VAL A 70 -0.76 -6.65 10.71
CA VAL A 70 -2.07 -6.81 11.36
C VAL A 70 -2.61 -8.21 11.19
N GLN A 71 -2.45 -8.84 10.01
CA GLN A 71 -2.89 -10.22 9.81
C GLN A 71 -2.14 -11.19 10.74
N ARG A 72 -0.83 -11.03 10.88
CA ARG A 72 -0.03 -11.85 11.80
C ARG A 72 -0.43 -11.67 13.26
N HIS A 73 -0.69 -10.43 13.64
CA HIS A 73 -1.11 -10.09 14.99
C HIS A 73 -2.49 -10.69 15.31
N ASP A 74 -3.47 -10.46 14.46
CA ASP A 74 -4.87 -10.86 14.69
C ASP A 74 -5.05 -12.39 14.69
N HIS A 75 -4.23 -13.08 13.91
CA HIS A 75 -4.30 -14.55 13.77
C HIS A 75 -3.27 -15.33 14.61
N TRP A 76 -2.40 -14.62 15.36
CA TRP A 76 -1.32 -15.24 16.17
C TRP A 76 -0.41 -16.16 15.35
N ASP A 77 -0.19 -15.81 14.07
CA ASP A 77 0.62 -16.60 13.13
C ASP A 77 1.61 -15.69 12.37
N ALA A 78 2.89 -15.78 12.75
CA ALA A 78 3.97 -15.01 12.15
C ALA A 78 4.27 -15.39 10.68
N THR A 79 3.73 -16.50 10.19
CA THR A 79 3.95 -16.99 8.82
C THR A 79 2.94 -16.45 7.82
N LEU A 80 1.84 -15.85 8.30
CA LEU A 80 0.82 -15.27 7.44
C LEU A 80 1.37 -14.11 6.62
N LEU A 81 0.88 -14.02 5.40
CA LEU A 81 1.12 -12.94 4.45
C LEU A 81 2.61 -12.59 4.34
N PRO A 82 3.46 -13.49 3.83
CA PRO A 82 4.87 -13.20 3.58
C PRO A 82 5.04 -12.05 2.58
N ALA A 83 6.20 -11.40 2.59
CA ALA A 83 6.46 -10.21 1.77
C ALA A 83 6.14 -10.40 0.28
N LYS A 84 6.39 -11.59 -0.27
CA LYS A 84 6.08 -11.91 -1.65
C LYS A 84 4.57 -11.83 -1.93
N ASP A 85 3.76 -12.39 -1.05
CA ASP A 85 2.32 -12.47 -1.25
C ASP A 85 1.67 -11.09 -1.11
N VAL A 86 2.04 -10.33 -0.07
CA VAL A 86 1.53 -8.96 0.08
C VAL A 86 1.99 -8.05 -1.06
N PHE A 87 3.22 -8.24 -1.57
CA PHE A 87 3.70 -7.49 -2.73
C PHE A 87 2.88 -7.80 -3.99
N GLN A 88 2.49 -9.05 -4.19
CA GLN A 88 1.58 -9.43 -5.29
C GLN A 88 0.20 -8.78 -5.16
N MET A 89 -0.32 -8.59 -3.93
CA MET A 89 -1.62 -7.94 -3.72
C MET A 89 -1.62 -6.46 -4.10
N VAL A 90 -0.46 -5.81 -4.18
CA VAL A 90 -0.33 -4.40 -4.60
C VAL A 90 0.14 -4.23 -6.04
N THR A 91 0.66 -5.29 -6.69
CA THR A 91 1.24 -5.19 -8.03
C THR A 91 0.53 -6.02 -9.09
N LYS A 92 -0.37 -6.93 -8.69
CA LYS A 92 -1.06 -7.83 -9.62
C LYS A 92 -1.82 -7.06 -10.69
N ASP A 93 -1.65 -7.48 -11.95
CA ASP A 93 -2.28 -6.92 -13.15
C ASP A 93 -1.91 -5.45 -13.45
N SER A 94 -0.94 -4.86 -12.75
CA SER A 94 -0.43 -3.54 -13.11
C SER A 94 0.42 -3.62 -14.38
N LYS A 95 0.26 -2.64 -15.26
CA LYS A 95 1.12 -2.39 -16.42
C LYS A 95 2.17 -1.33 -16.12
N ASP A 96 2.00 -0.62 -15.02
CA ASP A 96 2.92 0.38 -14.53
C ASP A 96 4.09 -0.29 -13.83
N TRP A 97 5.23 0.36 -13.79
CA TRP A 97 6.39 -0.17 -13.10
C TRP A 97 7.16 0.91 -12.35
N VAL A 98 7.87 0.46 -11.33
CA VAL A 98 8.69 1.30 -10.47
C VAL A 98 10.04 0.65 -10.27
N ALA A 99 11.12 1.41 -10.41
CA ALA A 99 12.47 1.01 -10.07
C ALA A 99 12.85 1.55 -8.68
N TRP A 100 13.35 0.66 -7.84
CA TRP A 100 13.75 0.97 -6.47
C TRP A 100 15.27 0.94 -6.33
N ASP A 101 15.81 1.87 -5.55
CA ASP A 101 17.23 1.93 -5.24
C ASP A 101 17.62 0.78 -4.30
N LEU A 102 18.37 -0.18 -4.82
CA LEU A 102 18.88 -1.28 -4.02
C LEU A 102 20.09 -0.87 -3.14
N ASP A 103 20.71 0.28 -3.39
CA ASP A 103 21.77 0.85 -2.58
C ASP A 103 21.26 1.69 -1.41
N ASP A 104 19.94 1.89 -1.31
CA ASP A 104 19.31 2.52 -0.15
C ASP A 104 19.64 1.73 1.13
N ILE A 105 20.01 2.45 2.19
CA ILE A 105 20.36 1.84 3.48
C ILE A 105 19.27 0.93 4.06
N ARG A 106 18.02 1.21 3.75
CA ARG A 106 16.85 0.42 4.15
C ARG A 106 16.81 -0.97 3.50
N MET A 107 17.54 -1.15 2.40
CA MET A 107 17.66 -2.43 1.70
C MET A 107 18.73 -3.35 2.27
N PHE A 108 19.49 -2.92 3.27
CA PHE A 108 20.54 -3.71 3.91
C PHE A 108 20.04 -4.47 5.15
N PRO A 109 20.61 -5.65 5.44
CA PRO A 109 21.53 -6.41 4.57
C PRO A 109 20.82 -6.99 3.35
N ARG A 110 21.43 -6.83 2.17
CA ARG A 110 20.78 -7.22 0.89
C ARG A 110 20.54 -8.72 0.75
N GLY A 111 21.39 -9.56 1.30
CA GLY A 111 21.31 -10.99 1.05
C GLY A 111 21.46 -11.35 -0.43
N ARG A 112 21.36 -12.65 -0.77
CA ARG A 112 21.52 -13.18 -2.14
C ARG A 112 20.21 -13.65 -2.78
N SER A 113 19.07 -13.41 -2.15
CA SER A 113 17.79 -13.91 -2.67
C SER A 113 16.80 -12.78 -2.93
N ASN A 114 15.99 -12.92 -3.98
CA ASN A 114 14.91 -12.00 -4.28
C ASN A 114 13.90 -11.86 -3.13
N ASN A 115 13.68 -12.92 -2.35
CA ASN A 115 12.80 -12.87 -1.20
C ASN A 115 13.30 -11.90 -0.12
N ARG A 116 14.63 -11.79 0.06
CA ARG A 116 15.22 -10.80 1.00
C ARG A 116 15.00 -9.37 0.49
N HIS A 117 15.20 -9.14 -0.80
CA HIS A 117 14.97 -7.82 -1.40
C HIS A 117 13.49 -7.41 -1.26
N LEU A 118 12.56 -8.31 -1.55
CA LEU A 118 11.13 -8.05 -1.36
C LEU A 118 10.77 -7.82 0.11
N ALA A 119 11.36 -8.57 1.03
CA ALA A 119 11.13 -8.36 2.46
C ALA A 119 11.63 -6.98 2.92
N ASN A 120 12.84 -6.59 2.52
CA ASN A 120 13.37 -5.27 2.84
C ASN A 120 12.49 -4.17 2.22
N LEU A 121 12.10 -4.30 0.95
CA LEU A 121 11.24 -3.33 0.28
C LEU A 121 9.89 -3.16 0.99
N VAL A 122 9.20 -4.26 1.29
CA VAL A 122 7.88 -4.21 1.92
C VAL A 122 7.96 -3.68 3.37
N PHE A 123 8.95 -4.12 4.16
CA PHE A 123 8.99 -3.79 5.58
C PHE A 123 9.75 -2.49 5.90
N ASN A 124 10.70 -2.09 5.07
CA ASN A 124 11.53 -0.92 5.32
C ASN A 124 11.34 0.18 4.28
N GLY A 125 10.82 -0.16 3.08
CA GLY A 125 10.79 0.73 1.94
C GLY A 125 12.15 0.89 1.26
N ALA A 126 12.18 1.65 0.17
CA ALA A 126 13.38 2.08 -0.53
C ALA A 126 13.11 3.40 -1.25
N ARG A 127 14.16 4.08 -1.72
CA ARG A 127 14.01 5.24 -2.58
C ARG A 127 13.52 4.80 -3.96
N CYS A 128 12.45 5.45 -4.45
CA CYS A 128 12.00 5.31 -5.83
C CYS A 128 12.96 6.09 -6.75
N LEU A 129 13.54 5.40 -7.73
CA LEU A 129 14.37 6.00 -8.77
C LEU A 129 13.49 6.40 -9.95
N ASP A 130 12.80 5.43 -10.53
CA ASP A 130 12.01 5.63 -11.73
C ASP A 130 10.59 5.13 -11.53
N MET A 131 9.63 5.79 -12.20
CA MET A 131 8.23 5.38 -12.27
C MET A 131 7.68 5.66 -13.66
N TRP A 132 6.96 4.67 -14.19
CA TRP A 132 6.34 4.76 -15.50
C TRP A 132 4.87 4.36 -15.38
N VAL A 133 4.00 5.19 -15.91
CA VAL A 133 2.54 5.00 -15.90
C VAL A 133 2.04 5.05 -17.35
N ASP A 134 1.34 4.02 -17.76
CA ASP A 134 0.87 3.87 -19.16
C ASP A 134 1.98 4.10 -20.22
N GLY A 135 3.21 3.64 -19.92
CA GLY A 135 4.36 3.79 -20.79
C GLY A 135 5.00 5.18 -20.79
N ASN A 136 4.51 6.13 -19.99
CA ASN A 136 5.06 7.47 -19.85
C ASN A 136 5.92 7.60 -18.59
N PRO A 137 7.12 8.21 -18.66
CA PRO A 137 7.95 8.43 -17.49
C PRO A 137 7.34 9.53 -16.61
N VAL A 138 6.96 9.16 -15.39
CA VAL A 138 6.46 10.09 -14.37
C VAL A 138 7.59 10.56 -13.46
N ARG A 139 8.54 9.66 -13.20
CA ARG A 139 9.75 9.94 -12.40
C ARG A 139 10.96 9.29 -13.06
N VAL A 140 12.07 10.03 -13.15
CA VAL A 140 13.35 9.54 -13.71
C VAL A 140 14.49 10.04 -12.84
N ASP A 141 15.42 9.13 -12.50
CA ASP A 141 16.59 9.43 -11.64
C ASP A 141 16.21 10.16 -10.34
N GLY A 142 15.07 9.78 -9.75
CA GLY A 142 14.59 10.37 -8.51
C GLY A 142 13.94 11.75 -8.66
N THR A 143 13.74 12.23 -9.88
CA THR A 143 13.08 13.53 -10.17
C THR A 143 11.71 13.31 -10.80
N THR A 144 10.68 13.97 -10.29
CA THR A 144 9.33 13.93 -10.86
C THR A 144 9.24 14.86 -12.07
N ASN A 145 8.77 14.34 -13.21
CA ASN A 145 8.74 15.07 -14.48
C ASN A 145 7.37 15.67 -14.81
N THR A 146 6.34 15.27 -14.09
CA THR A 146 4.94 15.65 -14.40
C THR A 146 4.41 16.78 -13.53
N VAL A 147 5.11 17.10 -12.44
CA VAL A 147 4.72 18.12 -11.47
C VAL A 147 5.97 18.87 -11.01
N ASP A 148 5.87 20.17 -10.86
CA ASP A 148 6.85 20.96 -10.09
C ASP A 148 6.57 20.73 -8.60
N GLU A 149 7.35 19.83 -7.98
CA GLU A 149 7.16 19.44 -6.58
C GLU A 149 7.27 20.65 -5.63
N LYS A 150 8.17 21.60 -5.93
CA LYS A 150 8.37 22.79 -5.10
C LYS A 150 7.14 23.69 -5.13
N LEU A 151 6.65 24.00 -6.33
CA LEU A 151 5.45 24.80 -6.50
C LEU A 151 4.23 24.12 -5.86
N ALA A 152 4.07 22.80 -6.02
CA ALA A 152 2.97 22.05 -5.43
C ALA A 152 2.98 22.11 -3.90
N PHE A 153 4.16 22.05 -3.25
CA PHE A 153 4.26 22.21 -1.81
C PHE A 153 3.96 23.65 -1.35
N GLU A 154 4.44 24.66 -2.07
CA GLU A 154 4.15 26.07 -1.76
C GLU A 154 2.64 26.36 -1.87
N GLU A 155 1.97 25.87 -2.92
CA GLU A 155 0.52 26.02 -3.09
C GLU A 155 -0.28 25.29 -2.01
N LEU A 156 0.17 24.09 -1.60
CA LEU A 156 -0.48 23.35 -0.53
C LEU A 156 -0.38 24.09 0.80
N ASP A 157 0.80 24.58 1.16
CA ASP A 157 1.01 25.33 2.41
C ASP A 157 0.14 26.62 2.44
N LEU A 158 0.06 27.35 1.33
CA LEU A 158 -0.82 28.51 1.21
C LEU A 158 -2.30 28.16 1.37
N SER A 159 -2.73 27.04 0.77
CA SER A 159 -4.11 26.56 0.88
C SER A 159 -4.48 26.17 2.31
N VAL A 160 -3.56 25.50 3.01
CA VAL A 160 -3.74 25.11 4.42
C VAL A 160 -3.79 26.34 5.33
N ALA A 161 -2.88 27.31 5.14
CA ALA A 161 -2.87 28.56 5.90
C ALA A 161 -4.20 29.32 5.73
N SER A 162 -4.66 29.49 4.50
CA SER A 162 -5.94 30.13 4.18
C SER A 162 -7.16 29.45 4.82
N TYR A 163 -7.12 28.10 4.94
CA TYR A 163 -8.18 27.34 5.61
C TYR A 163 -8.24 27.65 7.11
N TYR A 164 -7.08 27.70 7.78
CA TYR A 164 -7.03 27.97 9.21
C TYR A 164 -7.33 29.45 9.56
N ASP A 165 -6.85 30.38 8.75
CA ASP A 165 -7.17 31.83 8.92
C ASP A 165 -8.66 32.14 8.79
N GLY A 166 -9.44 31.26 8.12
CA GLY A 166 -10.90 31.40 7.98
C GLY A 166 -11.70 30.76 9.12
N ILE A 167 -11.05 30.14 10.10
CA ILE A 167 -11.69 29.46 11.23
C ILE A 167 -11.61 30.31 12.54
N GLU A 168 -10.71 31.27 12.62
CA GLU A 168 -10.64 32.26 13.72
C GLU A 168 -11.69 33.36 13.53
#